data_56b7ddddf3f6365eff27969376c570e6
#
_entry.id   56b7ddddf3f6365eff27969376c570e6
#
_cell.length_a   1.000
_cell.length_b   1.000
_cell.length_c   1.000
_cell.angle_alpha   90.00
_cell.angle_beta   90.00
_cell.angle_gamma   90.00
#
_symmetry.space_group_name_H-M   'P 1'
#
loop_
_entity.id
_entity.type
_entity.pdbx_description
1 polymer ?
#
loop_
_entity_poly.entity_id
_entity_poly.type
_entity_poly.pdbx_seq_one_letter_code
_entity_poly.pdbx_strand_id
1 'polypeptide(L)'
;MAQKIKRPIILLIFFFIFNLSAQNRPEVVAVRTSQSIEINGVLDEDIWESIVPITEFIQRLPQDGAKPSEKSEMRILYNDNYLYFGFTFFDSEPEKVRATILNRGGWIHRDDKLEIALDTYLDRRNAYLFEMNPLGTQDDALISDENKPSLDEWAWDGVYISEGRVTDLGWVLEVAIPWNTLRFPNKDDLTMGLSVKRY
;
A
#
# COMPACT_ATOMS: atom_id res chain seq x y z
N MET A 1 -13.45 -23.16 -76.77
CA MET A 1 -13.82 -21.91 -76.10
C MET A 1 -14.13 -22.22 -74.66
N ALA A 2 -13.16 -22.07 -73.75
CA ALA A 2 -13.29 -22.47 -72.36
C ALA A 2 -13.57 -21.22 -71.49
N GLN A 3 -14.74 -21.18 -70.84
CA GLN A 3 -15.19 -20.10 -70.03
C GLN A 3 -14.56 -20.20 -68.64
N LYS A 4 -13.68 -19.23 -68.30
CA LYS A 4 -13.07 -19.12 -66.98
C LYS A 4 -14.09 -18.53 -66.00
N ILE A 5 -14.56 -19.34 -65.07
CA ILE A 5 -15.38 -18.90 -63.92
C ILE A 5 -14.44 -18.24 -62.90
N LYS A 6 -14.56 -16.92 -62.73
CA LYS A 6 -13.91 -16.17 -61.66
C LYS A 6 -14.73 -16.36 -60.38
N ARG A 7 -14.15 -17.08 -59.41
CA ARG A 7 -14.70 -17.17 -58.03
C ARG A 7 -14.30 -15.92 -57.24
N PRO A 8 -15.20 -15.21 -56.59
CA PRO A 8 -14.83 -14.11 -55.70
C PRO A 8 -14.20 -14.68 -54.42
N ILE A 9 -13.01 -14.18 -54.06
CA ILE A 9 -12.37 -14.45 -52.78
C ILE A 9 -13.06 -13.54 -51.77
N ILE A 10 -13.89 -14.13 -50.89
CA ILE A 10 -14.46 -13.42 -49.74
C ILE A 10 -13.40 -13.45 -48.66
N LEU A 11 -12.73 -12.29 -48.44
CA LEU A 11 -11.81 -12.08 -47.34
C LEU A 11 -12.61 -11.79 -46.08
N LEU A 12 -12.80 -12.80 -45.25
CA LEU A 12 -13.43 -12.67 -43.91
C LEU A 12 -12.38 -12.05 -42.96
N ILE A 13 -12.46 -10.71 -42.75
CA ILE A 13 -11.68 -10.00 -41.76
C ILE A 13 -12.37 -10.21 -40.42
N PHE A 14 -11.85 -11.13 -39.59
CA PHE A 14 -12.22 -11.25 -38.18
C PHE A 14 -11.61 -10.06 -37.41
N PHE A 15 -12.43 -9.07 -37.09
CA PHE A 15 -12.07 -8.07 -36.09
C PHE A 15 -12.16 -8.72 -34.70
N PHE A 16 -11.04 -9.14 -34.16
CA PHE A 16 -10.93 -9.42 -32.73
C PHE A 16 -10.99 -8.09 -31.99
N ILE A 17 -12.16 -7.75 -31.46
CA ILE A 17 -12.27 -6.67 -30.50
C ILE A 17 -11.68 -7.21 -29.19
N PHE A 18 -10.39 -6.95 -28.96
CA PHE A 18 -9.82 -7.07 -27.64
C PHE A 18 -10.47 -5.99 -26.77
N ASN A 19 -11.43 -6.38 -25.93
CA ASN A 19 -11.82 -5.57 -24.80
C ASN A 19 -10.60 -5.49 -23.87
N LEU A 20 -9.79 -4.46 -24.04
CA LEU A 20 -8.86 -4.02 -23.01
C LEU A 20 -9.75 -3.49 -21.87
N SER A 21 -10.14 -4.36 -20.95
CA SER A 21 -10.65 -3.91 -19.66
C SER A 21 -9.48 -3.17 -19.01
N ALA A 22 -9.49 -1.85 -19.09
CA ALA A 22 -8.70 -1.03 -18.20
C ALA A 22 -9.09 -1.50 -16.78
N GLN A 23 -8.20 -2.19 -16.09
CA GLN A 23 -8.40 -2.52 -14.69
C GLN A 23 -8.56 -1.18 -13.97
N ASN A 24 -9.80 -0.82 -13.62
CA ASN A 24 -10.07 0.32 -12.76
C ASN A 24 -9.36 0.02 -11.43
N ARG A 25 -8.23 0.67 -11.23
CA ARG A 25 -7.53 0.61 -9.94
C ARG A 25 -8.37 1.42 -8.95
N PRO A 26 -8.60 0.91 -7.75
CA PRO A 26 -9.31 1.68 -6.75
C PRO A 26 -8.54 2.97 -6.43
N GLU A 27 -9.28 4.06 -6.33
CA GLU A 27 -8.74 5.35 -5.90
C GLU A 27 -9.19 5.60 -4.47
N VAL A 28 -8.27 6.06 -3.64
CA VAL A 28 -8.53 6.45 -2.26
C VAL A 28 -8.09 7.89 -2.06
N VAL A 29 -8.83 8.63 -1.26
CA VAL A 29 -8.56 10.05 -1.00
C VAL A 29 -8.11 10.20 0.44
N ALA A 30 -6.92 10.81 0.62
CA ALA A 30 -6.46 11.22 1.94
C ALA A 30 -7.27 12.43 2.43
N VAL A 31 -7.64 12.46 3.71
CA VAL A 31 -8.42 13.54 4.32
C VAL A 31 -7.47 14.56 4.93
N ARG A 32 -7.69 15.83 4.63
CA ARG A 32 -6.89 16.91 5.24
C ARG A 32 -7.31 17.14 6.68
N THR A 33 -6.34 17.22 7.59
CA THR A 33 -6.58 17.55 9.00
C THR A 33 -5.80 18.79 9.42
N SER A 34 -6.40 19.56 10.33
CA SER A 34 -5.71 20.62 11.09
C SER A 34 -5.42 20.19 12.54
N GLN A 35 -5.87 19.01 12.95
CA GLN A 35 -5.61 18.47 14.28
C GLN A 35 -4.16 17.99 14.35
N SER A 36 -3.58 18.05 15.53
CA SER A 36 -2.32 17.38 15.85
C SER A 36 -2.62 15.90 16.04
N ILE A 37 -1.89 15.06 15.37
CA ILE A 37 -1.93 13.59 15.54
C ILE A 37 -0.73 13.21 16.38
N GLU A 38 -0.96 12.51 17.47
CA GLU A 38 0.09 11.92 18.31
C GLU A 38 0.28 10.46 17.90
N ILE A 39 1.46 10.13 17.42
CA ILE A 39 1.78 8.76 17.02
C ILE A 39 2.10 7.96 18.27
N ASN A 40 1.11 7.24 18.81
CA ASN A 40 1.17 6.53 20.09
C ASN A 40 0.69 5.06 20.01
N GLY A 41 0.31 4.60 18.78
CA GLY A 41 -0.19 3.25 18.53
C GLY A 41 -1.67 3.07 18.86
N VAL A 42 -2.43 4.17 18.98
CA VAL A 42 -3.87 4.16 19.23
C VAL A 42 -4.53 5.20 18.32
N LEU A 43 -5.57 4.81 17.58
CA LEU A 43 -6.32 5.73 16.74
C LEU A 43 -7.41 6.43 17.58
N ASP A 44 -7.00 7.26 18.56
CA ASP A 44 -7.89 7.85 19.58
C ASP A 44 -8.25 9.32 19.32
N GLU A 45 -7.64 9.98 18.31
CA GLU A 45 -8.13 11.30 17.93
C GLU A 45 -9.46 11.21 17.17
N ASP A 46 -10.40 12.13 17.50
CA ASP A 46 -11.73 12.20 16.89
C ASP A 46 -11.72 12.16 15.37
N ILE A 47 -10.64 12.67 14.75
CA ILE A 47 -10.52 12.67 13.30
C ILE A 47 -10.43 11.25 12.73
N TRP A 48 -9.76 10.32 13.39
CA TRP A 48 -9.69 8.94 12.94
C TRP A 48 -11.06 8.26 12.91
N GLU A 49 -11.90 8.55 13.92
CA GLU A 49 -13.26 8.02 13.99
C GLU A 49 -14.18 8.62 12.92
N SER A 50 -13.94 9.87 12.51
CA SER A 50 -14.75 10.55 11.51
C SER A 50 -14.54 10.08 10.08
N ILE A 51 -13.46 9.32 9.81
CA ILE A 51 -13.10 8.84 8.48
C ILE A 51 -13.61 7.43 8.25
N VAL A 52 -14.33 7.25 7.14
CA VAL A 52 -14.72 5.91 6.69
C VAL A 52 -13.45 5.11 6.35
N PRO A 53 -13.22 3.96 7.01
CA PRO A 53 -12.03 3.17 6.74
C PRO A 53 -12.09 2.52 5.36
N ILE A 54 -10.93 2.40 4.73
CA ILE A 54 -10.73 1.60 3.55
C ILE A 54 -10.61 0.14 4.01
N THR A 55 -11.48 -0.72 3.50
CA THR A 55 -11.59 -2.13 3.92
C THR A 55 -11.49 -3.12 2.77
N GLU A 56 -11.46 -2.62 1.52
CA GLU A 56 -11.44 -3.44 0.32
C GLU A 56 -10.04 -3.96 0.02
N PHE A 57 -9.56 -4.88 0.84
CA PHE A 57 -8.33 -5.61 0.61
C PHE A 57 -8.62 -6.94 -0.06
N ILE A 58 -7.66 -7.42 -0.83
CA ILE A 58 -7.71 -8.74 -1.46
C ILE A 58 -6.53 -9.59 -0.99
N GLN A 59 -6.75 -10.88 -0.86
CA GLN A 59 -5.69 -11.83 -0.57
C GLN A 59 -4.80 -12.00 -1.79
N ARG A 60 -3.48 -12.00 -1.58
CA ARG A 60 -2.50 -12.35 -2.61
C ARG A 60 -2.01 -13.78 -2.49
N LEU A 61 -1.80 -14.25 -1.27
CA LEU A 61 -1.38 -15.60 -0.94
C LEU A 61 -2.25 -16.14 0.20
N PRO A 62 -2.57 -17.42 0.24
CA PRO A 62 -2.25 -18.45 -0.75
C PRO A 62 -3.12 -18.41 -2.01
N GLN A 63 -4.25 -17.66 -2.01
CA GLN A 63 -5.19 -17.60 -3.13
C GLN A 63 -5.37 -16.16 -3.61
N ASP A 64 -4.75 -15.82 -4.74
CA ASP A 64 -4.83 -14.47 -5.32
C ASP A 64 -6.27 -14.10 -5.70
N GLY A 65 -6.67 -12.87 -5.33
CA GLY A 65 -8.01 -12.31 -5.56
C GLY A 65 -9.10 -12.81 -4.61
N ALA A 66 -8.80 -13.71 -3.68
CA ALA A 66 -9.76 -14.14 -2.66
C ALA A 66 -10.01 -13.03 -1.62
N LYS A 67 -11.04 -13.22 -0.80
CA LYS A 67 -11.24 -12.37 0.39
C LYS A 67 -10.11 -12.61 1.37
N PRO A 68 -9.62 -11.58 2.07
CA PRO A 68 -8.65 -11.75 3.14
C PRO A 68 -9.18 -12.70 4.23
N SER A 69 -8.28 -13.50 4.81
CA SER A 69 -8.62 -14.34 5.97
C SER A 69 -8.99 -13.48 7.18
N GLU A 70 -8.31 -12.36 7.35
CA GLU A 70 -8.50 -11.44 8.46
C GLU A 70 -8.85 -10.04 7.94
N LYS A 71 -9.75 -9.35 8.66
CA LYS A 71 -10.17 -8.00 8.34
C LYS A 71 -9.05 -7.01 8.59
N SER A 72 -8.93 -6.04 7.69
CA SER A 72 -8.03 -4.89 7.84
C SER A 72 -8.77 -3.59 7.53
N GLU A 73 -8.44 -2.54 8.26
CA GLU A 73 -8.93 -1.19 8.03
C GLU A 73 -7.75 -0.24 7.87
N MET A 74 -7.83 0.67 6.92
CA MET A 74 -6.84 1.72 6.70
C MET A 74 -7.53 3.07 6.63
N ARG A 75 -6.91 4.08 7.21
CA ARG A 75 -7.31 5.49 7.12
C ARG A 75 -6.11 6.31 6.71
N ILE A 76 -6.32 7.36 5.91
CA ILE A 76 -5.24 8.21 5.41
C ILE A 76 -5.59 9.66 5.70
N LEU A 77 -4.70 10.34 6.42
CA LEU A 77 -4.76 11.76 6.69
C LEU A 77 -3.54 12.48 6.11
N TYR A 78 -3.65 13.79 5.96
CA TYR A 78 -2.48 14.64 5.70
C TYR A 78 -2.67 16.03 6.29
N ASN A 79 -1.56 16.69 6.55
CA ASN A 79 -1.49 18.12 6.83
C ASN A 79 -0.31 18.75 6.09
N ASP A 80 0.08 19.95 6.44
CA ASP A 80 1.18 20.67 5.77
C ASP A 80 2.56 20.04 6.03
N ASN A 81 2.69 19.18 7.05
CA ASN A 81 3.96 18.59 7.47
C ASN A 81 4.07 17.09 7.20
N TYR A 82 2.95 16.36 7.25
CA TYR A 82 2.96 14.90 7.27
C TYR A 82 1.86 14.29 6.42
N LEU A 83 2.16 13.10 5.91
CA LEU A 83 1.20 12.10 5.45
C LEU A 83 1.07 11.06 6.55
N TYR A 84 -0.18 10.80 7.01
CA TYR A 84 -0.47 9.86 8.09
C TYR A 84 -1.25 8.66 7.59
N PHE A 85 -0.92 7.51 8.16
CA PHE A 85 -1.68 6.28 7.99
C PHE A 85 -2.07 5.74 9.36
N GLY A 86 -3.34 5.38 9.51
CA GLY A 86 -3.86 4.65 10.66
C GLY A 86 -4.40 3.29 10.22
N PHE A 87 -3.94 2.23 10.84
CA PHE A 87 -4.34 0.86 10.53
C PHE A 87 -4.94 0.17 11.74
N THR A 88 -6.00 -0.61 11.50
CA THR A 88 -6.52 -1.59 12.44
C THR A 88 -6.53 -2.94 11.74
N PHE A 89 -5.74 -3.86 12.24
CA PHE A 89 -5.65 -5.22 11.75
C PHE A 89 -6.31 -6.15 12.74
N PHE A 90 -7.47 -6.67 12.37
CA PHE A 90 -8.16 -7.68 13.16
C PHE A 90 -7.46 -9.03 12.96
N ASP A 91 -7.50 -9.85 13.99
CA ASP A 91 -6.93 -11.19 13.98
C ASP A 91 -7.82 -12.11 14.82
N SER A 92 -8.13 -13.29 14.30
CA SER A 92 -8.93 -14.29 15.02
C SER A 92 -8.15 -14.99 16.14
N GLU A 93 -6.81 -14.88 16.12
CA GLU A 93 -5.89 -15.47 17.11
C GLU A 93 -4.84 -14.42 17.53
N PRO A 94 -5.26 -13.29 18.15
CA PRO A 94 -4.37 -12.14 18.41
C PRO A 94 -3.17 -12.48 19.30
N GLU A 95 -3.28 -13.54 20.13
CA GLU A 95 -2.19 -14.05 20.92
C GLU A 95 -1.07 -14.70 20.09
N LYS A 96 -1.31 -14.98 18.83
CA LYS A 96 -0.31 -15.51 17.89
C LYS A 96 0.39 -14.43 17.07
N VAL A 97 -0.07 -13.18 17.16
CA VAL A 97 0.59 -12.05 16.50
C VAL A 97 2.05 -11.98 16.94
N ARG A 98 2.93 -12.10 15.97
CA ARG A 98 4.37 -12.09 16.22
C ARG A 98 4.93 -10.68 16.09
N ALA A 99 5.51 -10.18 17.18
CA ALA A 99 6.10 -8.85 17.29
C ALA A 99 7.30 -8.93 18.26
N THR A 100 8.43 -9.41 17.76
CA THR A 100 9.60 -9.76 18.60
C THR A 100 10.81 -8.89 18.32
N ILE A 101 10.85 -8.23 17.17
CA ILE A 101 11.99 -7.41 16.74
C ILE A 101 11.75 -5.97 17.19
N LEU A 102 12.72 -5.42 17.93
CA LEU A 102 12.64 -4.07 18.52
C LEU A 102 13.61 -3.08 17.89
N ASN A 103 14.58 -3.56 17.12
CA ASN A 103 15.62 -2.70 16.54
C ASN A 103 15.28 -2.39 15.09
N ARG A 104 15.30 -1.11 14.73
CA ARG A 104 15.19 -0.65 13.33
C ARG A 104 16.26 -1.34 12.47
N GLY A 105 15.88 -1.70 11.22
CA GLY A 105 16.75 -2.48 10.33
C GLY A 105 16.98 -3.91 10.80
N GLY A 106 16.31 -4.33 11.87
CA GLY A 106 16.30 -5.71 12.35
C GLY A 106 15.40 -6.55 11.46
N TRP A 107 15.73 -7.75 11.18
CA TRP A 107 15.02 -8.70 10.31
C TRP A 107 13.53 -8.84 10.64
N ILE A 108 12.74 -7.74 10.48
CA ILE A 108 11.31 -7.66 10.82
C ILE A 108 10.45 -8.60 9.99
N HIS A 109 10.97 -9.13 8.87
CA HIS A 109 10.29 -10.16 8.08
C HIS A 109 10.06 -11.49 8.83
N ARG A 110 10.57 -11.63 10.05
CA ARG A 110 10.27 -12.77 10.95
C ARG A 110 9.03 -12.55 11.80
N ASP A 111 8.60 -11.29 11.92
CA ASP A 111 7.38 -10.88 12.59
C ASP A 111 6.22 -10.74 11.60
N ASP A 112 5.00 -10.64 12.10
CA ASP A 112 3.92 -10.06 11.32
C ASP A 112 4.31 -8.63 10.92
N LYS A 113 3.89 -8.18 9.75
CA LYS A 113 4.32 -6.88 9.28
C LYS A 113 3.35 -6.23 8.31
N LEU A 114 3.48 -4.93 8.21
CA LEU A 114 2.90 -4.08 7.19
C LEU A 114 3.99 -3.61 6.24
N GLU A 115 3.70 -3.62 4.95
CA GLU A 115 4.46 -2.92 3.91
C GLU A 115 3.60 -1.80 3.32
N ILE A 116 4.15 -0.59 3.23
CA ILE A 116 3.61 0.54 2.48
C ILE A 116 4.60 0.88 1.39
N ALA A 117 4.21 0.75 0.13
CA ALA A 117 5.01 1.26 -0.99
C ALA A 117 4.32 2.49 -1.60
N LEU A 118 5.06 3.60 -1.67
CA LEU A 118 4.62 4.91 -2.15
C LEU A 118 5.37 5.29 -3.43
N ASP A 119 4.69 5.22 -4.57
CA ASP A 119 5.17 5.76 -5.85
C ASP A 119 4.71 7.22 -5.97
N THR A 120 5.56 8.13 -5.52
CA THR A 120 5.24 9.56 -5.42
C THR A 120 5.19 10.28 -6.77
N TYR A 121 5.78 9.72 -7.81
CA TYR A 121 5.77 10.25 -9.17
C TYR A 121 4.73 9.58 -10.07
N LEU A 122 4.08 8.51 -9.58
CA LEU A 122 3.14 7.67 -10.32
C LEU A 122 3.77 7.11 -11.61
N ASP A 123 5.08 6.78 -11.54
CA ASP A 123 5.84 6.24 -12.67
C ASP A 123 5.74 4.72 -12.79
N ARG A 124 5.23 4.06 -11.74
CA ARG A 124 5.04 2.61 -11.63
C ARG A 124 6.34 1.81 -11.70
N ARG A 125 7.44 2.45 -11.42
CA ARG A 125 8.79 1.86 -11.48
C ARG A 125 9.53 2.04 -10.18
N ASN A 126 9.40 3.23 -9.58
CA ASN A 126 10.13 3.61 -8.39
C ASN A 126 9.18 3.90 -7.24
N ALA A 127 9.54 3.48 -6.03
CA ALA A 127 8.74 3.75 -4.85
C ALA A 127 9.63 3.83 -3.59
N TYR A 128 9.12 4.50 -2.58
CA TYR A 128 9.60 4.40 -1.21
C TYR A 128 8.90 3.20 -0.56
N LEU A 129 9.65 2.31 0.06
CA LEU A 129 9.14 1.18 0.82
C LEU A 129 9.32 1.46 2.31
N PHE A 130 8.24 1.35 3.06
CA PHE A 130 8.23 1.44 4.51
C PHE A 130 7.68 0.13 5.06
N GLU A 131 8.43 -0.54 5.90
CA GLU A 131 7.99 -1.75 6.57
C GLU A 131 7.93 -1.53 8.09
N MET A 132 6.90 -2.04 8.73
CA MET A 132 6.72 -1.98 10.17
C MET A 132 6.15 -3.28 10.71
N ASN A 133 6.64 -3.72 11.87
CA ASN A 133 6.00 -4.81 12.62
C ASN A 133 4.86 -4.28 13.51
N PRO A 134 4.10 -5.14 14.23
CA PRO A 134 2.99 -4.70 15.08
C PRO A 134 3.36 -3.79 16.26
N LEU A 135 4.66 -3.63 16.57
CA LEU A 135 5.14 -2.69 17.59
C LEU A 135 5.60 -1.36 16.98
N GLY A 136 5.48 -1.19 15.66
CA GLY A 136 5.98 0.00 14.97
C GLY A 136 7.48 -0.02 14.71
N THR A 137 8.18 -1.14 14.94
CA THR A 137 9.60 -1.26 14.58
C THR A 137 9.76 -1.17 13.07
N GLN A 138 10.67 -0.32 12.64
CA GLN A 138 10.81 0.14 11.27
C GLN A 138 11.89 -0.62 10.49
N ASP A 139 11.63 -0.80 9.20
CA ASP A 139 12.61 -1.05 8.17
C ASP A 139 12.18 -0.32 6.90
N ASP A 140 13.10 0.07 6.04
CA ASP A 140 12.76 0.88 4.88
C ASP A 140 13.77 0.70 3.74
N ALA A 141 13.30 0.91 2.52
CA ALA A 141 14.11 0.77 1.32
C ALA A 141 13.61 1.67 0.18
N LEU A 142 14.39 1.75 -0.87
CA LEU A 142 13.94 2.24 -2.17
C LEU A 142 13.59 1.04 -3.07
N ILE A 143 12.57 1.21 -3.88
CA ILE A 143 12.25 0.28 -4.97
C ILE A 143 12.63 0.97 -6.27
N SER A 144 13.43 0.30 -7.12
CA SER A 144 13.83 0.81 -8.42
C SER A 144 13.46 -0.20 -9.50
N ASP A 145 12.93 0.29 -10.62
CA ASP A 145 12.56 -0.51 -11.79
C ASP A 145 11.64 -1.71 -11.49
N GLU A 146 10.71 -1.55 -10.53
CA GLU A 146 9.76 -2.60 -10.09
C GLU A 146 10.43 -3.84 -9.45
N ASN A 147 11.70 -3.77 -9.15
CA ASN A 147 12.45 -4.88 -8.58
C ASN A 147 12.35 -4.90 -7.04
N LYS A 148 12.62 -6.06 -6.46
CA LYS A 148 12.85 -6.15 -5.03
C LYS A 148 14.10 -5.32 -4.68
N PRO A 149 14.08 -4.59 -3.55
CA PRO A 149 15.22 -3.79 -3.14
C PRO A 149 16.52 -4.61 -3.08
N SER A 150 17.58 -4.05 -3.65
CA SER A 150 18.95 -4.52 -3.49
C SER A 150 19.50 -4.16 -2.11
N LEU A 151 20.67 -4.68 -1.74
CA LEU A 151 21.31 -4.32 -0.47
C LEU A 151 21.57 -2.81 -0.35
N ASP A 152 21.93 -2.13 -1.47
CA ASP A 152 22.16 -0.69 -1.49
C ASP A 152 20.85 0.10 -1.32
N GLU A 153 19.73 -0.42 -1.79
CA GLU A 153 18.40 0.18 -1.66
C GLU A 153 17.86 0.02 -0.23
N TRP A 154 18.18 -1.07 0.46
CA TRP A 154 17.94 -1.25 1.90
C TRP A 154 18.83 -0.38 2.78
N ALA A 155 19.90 0.18 2.25
CA ALA A 155 20.75 1.15 2.96
C ALA A 155 20.13 2.56 3.01
N TRP A 156 19.01 2.81 2.33
CA TRP A 156 18.25 4.03 2.47
C TRP A 156 17.63 4.09 3.87
N ASP A 157 17.77 5.23 4.53
CA ASP A 157 17.30 5.45 5.90
C ASP A 157 16.34 6.65 5.90
N GLY A 158 15.07 6.37 5.72
CA GLY A 158 14.00 7.36 5.69
C GLY A 158 13.60 7.83 7.09
N VAL A 159 13.35 9.11 7.24
CA VAL A 159 12.85 9.67 8.50
C VAL A 159 11.33 9.57 8.52
N TYR A 160 10.77 8.73 9.40
CA TYR A 160 9.35 8.67 9.66
C TYR A 160 9.10 8.21 11.10
N ILE A 161 7.88 8.35 11.57
CA ILE A 161 7.47 7.97 12.93
C ILE A 161 6.44 6.87 12.78
N SER A 162 6.56 5.82 13.58
CA SER A 162 5.58 4.75 13.67
C SER A 162 5.52 4.20 15.07
N GLU A 163 4.31 3.94 15.53
CA GLU A 163 4.02 3.27 16.79
C GLU A 163 2.92 2.24 16.56
N GLY A 164 3.04 1.10 17.19
CA GLY A 164 2.06 0.04 17.09
C GLY A 164 1.80 -0.65 18.40
N ARG A 165 0.63 -1.28 18.48
CA ARG A 165 0.18 -1.97 19.67
C ARG A 165 -0.59 -3.23 19.33
N VAL A 166 -0.19 -4.35 19.93
CA VAL A 166 -0.97 -5.57 19.92
C VAL A 166 -2.11 -5.44 20.94
N THR A 167 -3.31 -5.84 20.54
CA THR A 167 -4.54 -5.76 21.31
C THR A 167 -5.25 -7.10 21.35
N ASP A 168 -6.32 -7.22 22.13
CA ASP A 168 -7.14 -8.46 22.17
C ASP A 168 -7.93 -8.70 20.87
N LEU A 169 -7.95 -7.73 19.93
CA LEU A 169 -8.63 -7.84 18.64
C LEU A 169 -7.67 -8.01 17.45
N GLY A 170 -6.36 -7.98 17.70
CA GLY A 170 -5.32 -7.99 16.67
C GLY A 170 -4.26 -6.92 16.96
N TRP A 171 -4.01 -5.99 16.05
CA TRP A 171 -3.04 -4.92 16.27
C TRP A 171 -3.41 -3.63 15.54
N VAL A 172 -2.95 -2.52 16.10
CA VAL A 172 -3.11 -1.17 15.57
C VAL A 172 -1.75 -0.61 15.23
N LEU A 173 -1.65 0.18 14.18
CA LEU A 173 -0.41 0.84 13.78
C LEU A 173 -0.72 2.25 13.30
N GLU A 174 0.05 3.22 13.79
CA GLU A 174 0.07 4.58 13.29
C GLU A 174 1.41 4.89 12.64
N VAL A 175 1.35 5.62 11.54
CA VAL A 175 2.54 6.03 10.78
C VAL A 175 2.40 7.49 10.37
N ALA A 176 3.44 8.28 10.60
CA ALA A 176 3.56 9.66 10.12
C ALA A 176 4.83 9.80 9.26
N ILE A 177 4.65 10.08 7.98
CA ILE A 177 5.73 10.30 7.03
C ILE A 177 5.84 11.80 6.77
N PRO A 178 6.93 12.45 7.20
CA PRO A 178 7.16 13.85 6.89
C PRO A 178 7.28 14.09 5.38
N TRP A 179 6.70 15.17 4.86
CA TRP A 179 6.80 15.48 3.43
C TRP A 179 8.25 15.66 2.96
N ASN A 180 9.15 16.08 3.83
CA ASN A 180 10.58 16.26 3.51
C ASN A 180 11.35 14.93 3.36
N THR A 181 10.76 13.81 3.80
CA THR A 181 11.30 12.46 3.55
C THR A 181 11.08 12.03 2.10
N LEU A 182 10.04 12.57 1.46
CA LEU A 182 9.60 12.18 0.14
C LEU A 182 10.02 13.22 -0.91
N ARG A 183 10.30 12.75 -2.13
CA ARG A 183 10.38 13.59 -3.31
C ARG A 183 9.15 13.34 -4.16
N PHE A 184 8.45 14.38 -4.55
CA PHE A 184 7.24 14.31 -5.35
C PHE A 184 7.11 15.54 -6.26
N PRO A 185 6.29 15.48 -7.34
CA PRO A 185 6.08 16.63 -8.23
C PRO A 185 5.42 17.79 -7.50
N ASN A 186 5.85 19.01 -7.79
CA ASN A 186 5.18 20.22 -7.29
C ASN A 186 3.91 20.49 -8.11
N LYS A 187 2.77 19.96 -7.63
CA LYS A 187 1.44 20.09 -8.24
C LYS A 187 0.42 20.37 -7.16
N ASP A 188 -0.63 21.12 -7.50
CA ASP A 188 -1.74 21.43 -6.59
C ASP A 188 -2.54 20.16 -6.24
N ASP A 189 -2.79 19.31 -7.24
CA ASP A 189 -3.44 18.00 -7.07
C ASP A 189 -2.38 16.90 -7.18
N LEU A 190 -2.04 16.31 -6.05
CA LEU A 190 -1.02 15.27 -5.96
C LEU A 190 -1.68 13.89 -5.94
N THR A 191 -1.41 13.09 -6.97
CA THR A 191 -1.78 11.68 -7.05
C THR A 191 -0.53 10.83 -6.95
N MET A 192 -0.55 9.84 -6.07
CA MET A 192 0.54 8.88 -5.85
C MET A 192 0.06 7.45 -6.07
N GLY A 193 0.95 6.55 -6.42
CA GLY A 193 0.69 5.12 -6.35
C GLY A 193 0.86 4.64 -4.91
N LEU A 194 -0.09 3.82 -4.45
CA LEU A 194 -0.06 3.23 -3.11
C LEU A 194 -0.23 1.72 -3.21
N SER A 195 0.67 0.98 -2.58
CA SER A 195 0.50 -0.46 -2.33
C SER A 195 0.66 -0.72 -0.84
N VAL A 196 -0.30 -1.42 -0.27
CA VAL A 196 -0.30 -1.80 1.15
C VAL A 196 -0.44 -3.31 1.24
N LYS A 197 0.43 -3.95 2.03
CA LYS A 197 0.42 -5.40 2.23
C LYS A 197 0.57 -5.73 3.71
N ARG A 198 -0.30 -6.62 4.20
CA ARG A 198 -0.21 -7.26 5.51
C ARG A 198 0.33 -8.68 5.32
N TYR A 199 1.23 -9.10 6.19
CA TYR A 199 1.81 -10.45 6.25
C TYR A 199 1.51 -11.08 7.61
#